data_e8581848ecaa57fe1ddf80d7d8f1dbac
#
_entry.id   e8581848ecaa57fe1ddf80d7d8f1dbac
#
_cell.length_a   1.000
_cell.length_b   1.000
_cell.length_c   1.000
_cell.angle_alpha   90.00
_cell.angle_beta   90.00
_cell.angle_gamma   90.00
#
_symmetry.space_group_name_H-M   'P 1'
#
loop_
_entity.id
_entity.type
_entity.pdbx_description
1 polymer ?
#
loop_
_entity_poly.entity_id
_entity_poly.type
_entity_poly.pdbx_seq_one_letter_code
_entity_poly.pdbx_strand_id
1 'polypeptide(L)'
;DLFIRLTPYQPADKIQMLFVLYRHYITLSNSDESFDNFVFWGEMLLNDFDDVDKYVVNAKDLFTNIQDLKEIENRFSDILTETQIEFIRRFWDHFIPAMESEKKMQFVALWKILYPLYKALRDELKTKGIAYEGMIFREVAEKAKPRPEILS
;
A
#
# COMPACT_ATOMS: atom_id res chain seq x y z
N ASP A 1 -15.78 14.96 9.12
CA ASP A 1 -14.37 14.75 9.42
C ASP A 1 -13.52 15.86 8.82
N LEU A 2 -12.59 16.38 9.61
CA LEU A 2 -11.70 17.48 9.22
C LEU A 2 -10.86 17.13 7.98
N PHE A 3 -10.33 15.91 7.93
CA PHE A 3 -9.49 15.49 6.81
C PHE A 3 -10.26 15.43 5.49
N ILE A 4 -11.50 14.96 5.52
CA ILE A 4 -12.36 14.92 4.35
C ILE A 4 -12.65 16.33 3.85
N ARG A 5 -12.83 17.29 4.77
CA ARG A 5 -13.09 18.70 4.43
C ARG A 5 -11.91 19.40 3.78
N LEU A 6 -10.67 18.92 4.05
CA LEU A 6 -9.44 19.51 3.53
C LEU A 6 -9.04 18.96 2.16
N THR A 7 -9.76 17.96 1.65
CA THR A 7 -9.49 17.36 0.35
C THR A 7 -10.75 17.29 -0.50
N PRO A 8 -10.63 17.23 -1.85
CA PRO A 8 -11.80 17.12 -2.74
C PRO A 8 -12.39 15.72 -2.81
N TYR A 9 -11.79 14.75 -2.07
CA TYR A 9 -12.18 13.35 -2.20
C TYR A 9 -13.33 12.98 -1.28
N GLN A 10 -14.21 12.11 -1.79
CA GLN A 10 -15.24 11.44 -0.99
C GLN A 10 -14.67 10.13 -0.43
N PRO A 11 -15.18 9.65 0.72
CA PRO A 11 -14.76 8.35 1.24
C PRO A 11 -15.07 7.22 0.26
N ALA A 12 -14.11 6.32 0.06
CA ALA A 12 -14.28 5.16 -0.81
C ALA A 12 -14.97 4.02 -0.06
N ASP A 13 -15.89 3.34 -0.72
CA ASP A 13 -16.51 2.14 -0.20
C ASP A 13 -15.55 0.95 -0.29
N LYS A 14 -15.51 0.13 0.75
CA LYS A 14 -14.60 -1.02 0.85
C LYS A 14 -14.82 -2.03 -0.29
N ILE A 15 -16.07 -2.34 -0.59
CA ILE A 15 -16.40 -3.30 -1.66
C ILE A 15 -15.95 -2.74 -3.01
N GLN A 16 -16.19 -1.45 -3.25
CA GLN A 16 -15.74 -0.79 -4.47
C GLN A 16 -14.21 -0.84 -4.59
N MET A 17 -13.50 -0.59 -3.51
CA MET A 17 -12.04 -0.67 -3.50
C MET A 17 -11.54 -2.09 -3.77
N LEU A 18 -12.21 -3.10 -3.22
CA LEU A 18 -11.86 -4.50 -3.46
C LEU A 18 -12.03 -4.88 -4.93
N PHE A 19 -13.10 -4.42 -5.60
CA PHE A 19 -13.28 -4.67 -7.03
C PHE A 19 -12.21 -3.97 -7.88
N VAL A 20 -11.89 -2.73 -7.55
CA VAL A 20 -10.82 -2.00 -8.24
C VAL A 20 -9.49 -2.71 -8.06
N LEU A 21 -9.17 -3.10 -6.84
CA LEU A 21 -7.93 -3.82 -6.52
C LEU A 21 -7.85 -5.16 -7.24
N TYR A 22 -8.93 -5.94 -7.22
CA TYR A 22 -9.01 -7.23 -7.88
C TYR A 22 -8.75 -7.12 -9.38
N ARG A 23 -9.41 -6.17 -10.04
CA ARG A 23 -9.26 -5.97 -11.49
C ARG A 23 -7.81 -5.64 -11.85
N HIS A 24 -7.17 -4.76 -11.11
CA HIS A 24 -5.76 -4.45 -11.31
C HIS A 24 -4.86 -5.63 -11.00
N TYR A 25 -5.18 -6.38 -9.94
CA TYR A 25 -4.42 -7.58 -9.59
C TYR A 25 -4.46 -8.62 -10.71
N ILE A 26 -5.63 -8.93 -11.25
CA ILE A 26 -5.78 -9.89 -12.34
C ILE A 26 -4.98 -9.43 -13.58
N THR A 27 -5.04 -8.15 -13.89
CA THR A 27 -4.32 -7.59 -15.04
C THR A 27 -2.80 -7.66 -14.84
N LEU A 28 -2.31 -7.27 -13.67
CA LEU A 28 -0.86 -7.20 -13.39
C LEU A 28 -0.24 -8.59 -13.18
N SER A 29 -0.96 -9.49 -12.54
CA SER A 29 -0.46 -10.84 -12.25
C SER A 29 -0.72 -11.85 -13.35
N ASN A 30 -1.60 -11.51 -14.28
CA ASN A 30 -2.10 -12.44 -15.29
C ASN A 30 -2.68 -13.73 -14.67
N SER A 31 -3.33 -13.58 -13.53
CA SER A 31 -3.94 -14.67 -12.77
C SER A 31 -5.39 -14.89 -13.19
N ASP A 32 -5.90 -16.10 -13.03
CA ASP A 32 -7.31 -16.45 -13.21
C ASP A 32 -8.03 -16.65 -11.86
N GLU A 33 -7.43 -16.19 -10.77
CA GLU A 33 -8.01 -16.32 -9.44
C GLU A 33 -9.39 -15.67 -9.34
N SER A 34 -10.34 -16.36 -8.71
CA SER A 34 -11.68 -15.83 -8.54
C SER A 34 -11.71 -14.67 -7.53
N PHE A 35 -12.71 -13.81 -7.66
CA PHE A 35 -12.91 -12.71 -6.70
C PHE A 35 -13.10 -13.23 -5.28
N ASP A 36 -13.84 -14.33 -5.11
CA ASP A 36 -14.10 -14.91 -3.78
C ASP A 36 -12.80 -15.34 -3.08
N ASN A 37 -11.88 -15.93 -3.84
CA ASN A 37 -10.56 -16.30 -3.28
C ASN A 37 -9.69 -15.08 -3.01
N PHE A 38 -9.80 -14.07 -3.85
CA PHE A 38 -9.02 -12.84 -3.71
C PHE A 38 -9.44 -12.00 -2.50
N VAL A 39 -10.74 -11.94 -2.18
CA VAL A 39 -11.27 -11.03 -1.14
C VAL A 39 -10.52 -11.14 0.18
N PHE A 40 -10.21 -12.37 0.59
CA PHE A 40 -9.55 -12.60 1.89
C PHE A 40 -8.24 -11.82 2.01
N TRP A 41 -7.33 -11.99 1.07
CA TRP A 41 -6.05 -11.31 1.14
C TRP A 41 -6.10 -9.91 0.52
N GLY A 42 -7.08 -9.65 -0.33
CA GLY A 42 -7.33 -8.30 -0.84
C GLY A 42 -7.70 -7.32 0.27
N GLU A 43 -8.48 -7.75 1.25
CA GLU A 43 -8.76 -6.93 2.44
C GLU A 43 -7.50 -6.63 3.25
N MET A 44 -6.62 -7.61 3.37
CA MET A 44 -5.33 -7.41 4.05
C MET A 44 -4.47 -6.38 3.31
N LEU A 45 -4.41 -6.47 1.98
CA LEU A 45 -3.68 -5.50 1.16
C LEU A 45 -4.25 -4.09 1.30
N LEU A 46 -5.57 -3.94 1.30
CA LEU A 46 -6.19 -2.62 1.48
C LEU A 46 -5.82 -2.01 2.83
N ASN A 47 -5.85 -2.81 3.89
CA ASN A 47 -5.46 -2.34 5.22
C ASN A 47 -3.99 -1.94 5.26
N ASP A 48 -3.12 -2.71 4.62
CA ASP A 48 -1.69 -2.43 4.60
C ASP A 48 -1.37 -1.21 3.74
N PHE A 49 -2.04 -1.03 2.61
CA PHE A 49 -1.90 0.18 1.79
C PHE A 49 -2.39 1.42 2.53
N ASP A 50 -3.50 1.29 3.27
CA ASP A 50 -4.00 2.36 4.12
C ASP A 50 -2.96 2.78 5.17
N ASP A 51 -2.33 1.81 5.82
CA ASP A 51 -1.26 2.06 6.79
C ASP A 51 -0.01 2.67 6.13
N VAL A 52 0.39 2.20 4.96
CA VAL A 52 1.50 2.82 4.20
C VAL A 52 1.26 4.30 4.01
N ASP A 53 0.05 4.68 3.67
CA ASP A 53 -0.30 6.08 3.45
C ASP A 53 -0.43 6.85 4.77
N LYS A 54 -1.01 6.26 5.81
CA LYS A 54 -1.12 6.88 7.13
C LYS A 54 0.24 7.20 7.74
N TYR A 55 1.21 6.29 7.59
CA TYR A 55 2.56 6.49 8.11
C TYR A 55 3.48 7.23 7.12
N VAL A 56 2.96 7.63 5.97
CA VAL A 56 3.70 8.38 4.94
C VAL A 56 4.99 7.66 4.53
N VAL A 57 4.93 6.33 4.44
CA VAL A 57 6.06 5.50 4.00
C VAL A 57 6.25 5.67 2.50
N ASN A 58 7.51 5.70 2.04
CA ASN A 58 7.80 5.71 0.61
C ASN A 58 7.49 4.32 0.03
N ALA A 59 6.32 4.20 -0.60
CA ALA A 59 5.83 2.93 -1.12
C ALA A 59 6.72 2.37 -2.22
N LYS A 60 7.28 3.22 -3.06
CA LYS A 60 8.18 2.78 -4.12
C LYS A 60 9.41 2.08 -3.54
N ASP A 61 10.05 2.71 -2.57
CA ASP A 61 11.21 2.12 -1.92
C ASP A 61 10.85 0.85 -1.15
N LEU A 62 9.70 0.84 -0.47
CA LEU A 62 9.24 -0.31 0.28
C LEU A 62 8.98 -1.52 -0.61
N PHE A 63 8.35 -1.32 -1.76
CA PHE A 63 7.84 -2.43 -2.57
C PHE A 63 8.76 -2.84 -3.73
N THR A 64 9.76 -2.07 -4.12
CA THR A 64 10.48 -2.34 -5.36
C THR A 64 11.80 -3.10 -5.20
N ASN A 65 12.58 -2.85 -4.20
CA ASN A 65 13.95 -3.37 -4.12
C ASN A 65 14.24 -4.24 -2.90
N ILE A 66 13.21 -4.59 -2.15
CA ILE A 66 13.39 -5.26 -0.87
C ILE A 66 13.07 -6.73 -1.03
N GLN A 67 14.01 -7.60 -0.68
CA GLN A 67 13.88 -9.05 -0.81
C GLN A 67 13.56 -9.75 0.50
N ASP A 68 13.89 -9.13 1.63
CA ASP A 68 13.58 -9.69 2.94
C ASP A 68 13.53 -8.60 4.02
N LEU A 69 13.00 -8.98 5.19
CA LEU A 69 12.85 -8.08 6.32
C LEU A 69 14.19 -7.52 6.81
N LYS A 70 15.23 -8.35 6.78
CA LYS A 70 16.57 -7.95 7.22
C LYS A 70 17.15 -6.86 6.31
N GLU A 71 16.91 -6.96 5.02
CA GLU A 71 17.32 -5.94 4.07
C GLU A 71 16.59 -4.62 4.36
N ILE A 72 15.30 -4.67 4.70
CA ILE A 72 14.53 -3.50 5.10
C ILE A 72 15.15 -2.85 6.34
N GLU A 73 15.40 -3.63 7.37
CA GLU A 73 15.97 -3.14 8.63
C GLU A 73 17.33 -2.50 8.43
N ASN A 74 18.20 -3.13 7.64
CA ASN A 74 19.55 -2.61 7.39
C ASN A 74 19.53 -1.33 6.53
N ARG A 75 18.64 -1.27 5.55
CA ARG A 75 18.63 -0.21 4.55
C ARG A 75 17.96 1.06 5.05
N PHE A 76 16.97 0.91 5.92
CA PHE A 76 16.10 2.01 6.34
C PHE A 76 16.14 2.29 7.84
N SER A 77 16.98 1.60 8.61
CA SER A 77 17.06 1.77 10.07
C SER A 77 17.32 3.21 10.51
N ASP A 78 18.07 3.97 9.71
CA ASP A 78 18.41 5.36 10.02
C ASP A 78 17.37 6.36 9.54
N ILE A 79 16.45 5.93 8.68
CA ILE A 79 15.48 6.80 8.00
C ILE A 79 14.08 6.61 8.57
N LEU A 80 13.74 5.38 8.97
CA LEU A 80 12.41 5.02 9.44
C LEU A 80 12.32 5.14 10.96
N THR A 81 11.16 5.56 11.44
CA THR A 81 10.83 5.53 12.87
C THR A 81 10.59 4.09 13.31
N GLU A 82 10.65 3.85 14.63
CA GLU A 82 10.32 2.54 15.20
C GLU A 82 8.90 2.09 14.80
N THR A 83 7.94 3.01 14.77
CA THR A 83 6.57 2.72 14.36
C THR A 83 6.50 2.26 12.91
N GLN A 84 7.26 2.88 12.03
CA GLN A 84 7.32 2.50 10.63
C GLN A 84 7.98 1.13 10.44
N ILE A 85 9.05 0.84 11.18
CA ILE A 85 9.72 -0.47 11.16
C ILE A 85 8.76 -1.55 11.65
N GLU A 86 8.05 -1.30 12.75
CA GLU A 86 7.06 -2.22 13.28
C GLU A 86 5.93 -2.50 12.29
N PHE A 87 5.45 -1.48 11.59
CA PHE A 87 4.49 -1.64 10.51
C PHE A 87 5.03 -2.54 9.39
N ILE A 88 6.28 -2.34 8.97
CA ILE A 88 6.91 -3.14 7.91
C ILE A 88 7.03 -4.61 8.35
N ARG A 89 7.41 -4.86 9.61
CA ARG A 89 7.44 -6.22 10.16
C ARG A 89 6.08 -6.87 10.13
N ARG A 90 5.05 -6.15 10.56
CA ARG A 90 3.67 -6.66 10.56
C ARG A 90 3.19 -6.97 9.16
N PHE A 91 3.47 -6.07 8.21
CA PHE A 91 3.14 -6.28 6.80
C PHE A 91 3.82 -7.55 6.27
N TRP A 92 5.10 -7.71 6.56
CA TRP A 92 5.89 -8.85 6.14
C TRP A 92 5.37 -10.15 6.76
N ASP A 93 5.01 -10.11 8.04
CA ASP A 93 4.49 -11.27 8.76
C ASP A 93 3.15 -11.77 8.23
N HIS A 94 2.35 -10.92 7.61
CA HIS A 94 1.11 -11.34 6.96
C HIS A 94 1.36 -12.27 5.77
N PHE A 95 2.49 -12.13 5.10
CA PHE A 95 2.76 -12.81 3.84
C PHE A 95 3.74 -13.98 3.96
N ILE A 96 4.57 -14.01 5.00
CA ILE A 96 5.63 -14.99 5.10
C ILE A 96 5.30 -16.25 5.93
N PRO A 97 4.39 -16.23 6.94
CA PRO A 97 4.26 -17.38 7.82
C PRO A 97 3.78 -18.62 7.06
N ALA A 98 4.47 -19.72 7.25
CA ALA A 98 4.11 -21.06 6.75
C ALA A 98 4.14 -21.23 5.23
N MET A 99 5.06 -20.55 4.53
CA MET A 99 5.18 -20.72 3.08
C MET A 99 5.94 -21.98 2.70
N GLU A 100 5.25 -22.92 2.08
CA GLU A 100 5.85 -23.99 1.28
C GLU A 100 6.53 -23.39 0.05
N SER A 101 7.45 -24.15 -0.57
CA SER A 101 8.28 -23.68 -1.68
C SER A 101 7.50 -23.07 -2.85
N GLU A 102 6.36 -23.68 -3.21
CA GLU A 102 5.49 -23.16 -4.29
C GLU A 102 4.87 -21.82 -3.92
N LYS A 103 4.47 -21.66 -2.65
CA LYS A 103 3.88 -20.42 -2.16
C LYS A 103 4.91 -19.28 -2.09
N LYS A 104 6.19 -19.61 -1.84
CA LYS A 104 7.27 -18.61 -1.90
C LYS A 104 7.41 -18.00 -3.30
N MET A 105 7.29 -18.83 -4.34
CA MET A 105 7.35 -18.33 -5.72
C MET A 105 6.17 -17.41 -6.03
N GLN A 106 4.98 -17.79 -5.59
CA GLN A 106 3.77 -16.95 -5.73
C GLN A 106 3.91 -15.64 -4.96
N PHE A 107 4.49 -15.71 -3.76
CA PHE A 107 4.73 -14.53 -2.95
C PHE A 107 5.73 -13.57 -3.62
N VAL A 108 6.83 -14.09 -4.16
CA VAL A 108 7.82 -13.27 -4.87
C VAL A 108 7.16 -12.62 -6.10
N ALA A 109 6.33 -13.35 -6.81
CA ALA A 109 5.57 -12.81 -7.94
C ALA A 109 4.61 -11.70 -7.49
N LEU A 110 3.89 -11.91 -6.40
CA LEU A 110 3.02 -10.88 -5.79
C LEU A 110 3.83 -9.65 -5.37
N TRP A 111 4.96 -9.87 -4.71
CA TRP A 111 5.79 -8.77 -4.24
C TRP A 111 6.22 -7.84 -5.38
N LYS A 112 6.57 -8.42 -6.52
CA LYS A 112 6.98 -7.66 -7.71
C LYS A 112 5.89 -6.74 -8.24
N ILE A 113 4.62 -7.10 -8.04
CA ILE A 113 3.49 -6.30 -8.52
C ILE A 113 2.90 -5.39 -7.45
N LEU A 114 3.37 -5.46 -6.20
CA LEU A 114 2.77 -4.67 -5.10
C LEU A 114 2.81 -3.17 -5.35
N TYR A 115 3.94 -2.64 -5.79
CA TYR A 115 4.02 -1.21 -6.07
C TYR A 115 3.14 -0.80 -7.25
N PRO A 116 3.20 -1.47 -8.42
CA PRO A 116 2.26 -1.17 -9.51
C PRO A 116 0.80 -1.32 -9.08
N LEU A 117 0.48 -2.30 -8.27
CA LEU A 117 -0.88 -2.52 -7.77
C LEU A 117 -1.34 -1.38 -6.84
N TYR A 118 -0.51 -1.01 -5.88
CA TYR A 118 -0.75 0.12 -4.99
C TYR A 118 -0.97 1.41 -5.80
N LYS A 119 -0.09 1.68 -6.75
CA LYS A 119 -0.17 2.88 -7.58
C LYS A 119 -1.44 2.88 -8.44
N ALA A 120 -1.76 1.76 -9.08
CA ALA A 120 -2.95 1.63 -9.92
C ALA A 120 -4.24 1.84 -9.13
N LEU A 121 -4.32 1.27 -7.92
CA LEU A 121 -5.46 1.49 -7.03
C LEU A 121 -5.64 2.97 -6.71
N ARG A 122 -4.59 3.63 -6.25
CA ARG A 122 -4.65 5.03 -5.87
C ARG A 122 -5.01 5.93 -7.06
N ASP A 123 -4.39 5.71 -8.20
CA ASP A 123 -4.64 6.51 -9.40
C ASP A 123 -6.09 6.39 -9.86
N GLU A 124 -6.65 5.18 -9.86
CA GLU A 124 -8.05 4.98 -10.23
C GLU A 124 -9.00 5.61 -9.22
N LEU A 125 -8.76 5.45 -7.93
CA LEU A 125 -9.59 6.07 -6.90
C LEU A 125 -9.57 7.61 -7.03
N LYS A 126 -8.40 8.19 -7.25
CA LYS A 126 -8.28 9.65 -7.46
C LYS A 126 -9.05 10.11 -8.69
N THR A 127 -8.97 9.36 -9.79
CA THR A 127 -9.72 9.67 -11.00
C THR A 127 -11.23 9.66 -10.75
N LYS A 128 -11.70 8.77 -9.88
CA LYS A 128 -13.11 8.69 -9.49
C LYS A 128 -13.50 9.71 -8.41
N GLY A 129 -12.55 10.47 -7.89
CA GLY A 129 -12.80 11.45 -6.83
C GLY A 129 -13.07 10.83 -5.46
N ILE A 130 -12.61 9.61 -5.23
CA ILE A 130 -12.77 8.90 -3.97
C ILE A 130 -11.42 8.50 -3.38
N ALA A 131 -11.37 8.27 -2.08
CA ALA A 131 -10.14 7.93 -1.40
C ALA A 131 -10.41 7.13 -0.13
N TYR A 132 -9.50 6.22 0.24
CA TYR A 132 -9.50 5.65 1.58
C TYR A 132 -8.82 6.64 2.55
N GLU A 133 -9.02 6.41 3.85
CA GLU A 133 -8.60 7.34 4.89
C GLU A 133 -7.10 7.67 4.83
N GLY A 134 -6.25 6.65 4.64
CA GLY A 134 -4.80 6.83 4.55
C GLY A 134 -4.37 7.73 3.40
N MET A 135 -5.05 7.63 2.23
CA MET A 135 -4.77 8.52 1.09
C MET A 135 -5.02 9.98 1.46
N ILE A 136 -6.14 10.24 2.14
CA ILE A 136 -6.51 11.58 2.59
C ILE A 136 -5.47 12.09 3.59
N PHE A 137 -5.12 11.26 4.56
CA PHE A 137 -4.13 11.60 5.57
C PHE A 137 -2.78 11.96 4.95
N ARG A 138 -2.29 11.13 4.01
CA ARG A 138 -1.01 11.36 3.32
C ARG A 138 -1.04 12.68 2.56
N GLU A 139 -2.11 12.95 1.83
CA GLU A 139 -2.23 14.18 1.06
C GLU A 139 -2.19 15.43 1.96
N VAL A 140 -2.92 15.39 3.07
CA VAL A 140 -2.91 16.49 4.05
C VAL A 140 -1.52 16.66 4.65
N ALA A 141 -0.86 15.56 5.04
CA ALA A 141 0.47 15.59 5.62
C ALA A 141 1.51 16.14 4.64
N GLU A 142 1.44 15.76 3.40
CA GLU A 142 2.37 16.24 2.35
C GLU A 142 2.16 17.71 2.04
N LYS A 143 0.91 18.17 2.02
CA LYS A 143 0.59 19.59 1.82
C LYS A 143 1.01 20.46 3.01
N ALA A 144 1.04 19.89 4.21
CA ALA A 144 1.43 20.61 5.42
C ALA A 144 2.95 20.74 5.57
N LYS A 145 3.75 20.00 4.82
CA LYS A 145 5.21 20.10 4.86
C LYS A 145 5.66 21.43 4.28
N PRO A 146 6.55 22.19 4.97
CA PRO A 146 7.12 23.41 4.41
C PRO A 146 7.91 23.06 3.14
N ARG A 147 7.68 23.83 2.10
CA ARG A 147 8.47 23.68 0.86
C ARG A 147 9.79 24.42 1.04
N PRO A 148 10.94 23.79 0.75
CA PRO A 148 12.24 24.45 0.88
C PRO A 148 12.33 25.77 0.09
N GLU A 149 11.64 25.86 -1.04
CA GLU A 149 11.62 27.03 -1.90
C GLU A 149 10.95 28.25 -1.24
N ILE A 150 10.11 28.02 -0.25
CA ILE A 150 9.40 29.08 0.47
C ILE A 150 10.24 29.59 1.65
N LEU A 151 11.20 28.78 2.10
CA LEU A 151 12.05 29.08 3.26
C LEU A 151 13.36 29.78 2.89
N SER A 152 13.62 29.92 1.61
CA SER A 152 14.83 30.59 1.13
C SER A 152 14.67 32.09 0.91
#